data_26d657dcf985540029df8fedd63a8930
#
_entry.id   26d657dcf985540029df8fedd63a8930
#
_cell.length_a   1.000
_cell.length_b   1.000
_cell.length_c   1.000
_cell.angle_alpha   90.00
_cell.angle_beta   90.00
_cell.angle_gamma   90.00
#
_symmetry.space_group_name_H-M   'P 1'
#
loop_
_entity.id
_entity.type
_entity.pdbx_description
1 polymer ?
#
loop_
_entity_poly.entity_id
_entity_poly.type
_entity_poly.pdbx_seq_one_letter_code
_entity_poly.pdbx_strand_id
1 'polypeptide(L)'
;ILRLEPEYGELSESELKGKTGQFKARLAAGETLDGILPEAFATVREASSRVLGMKHFPVQIEGGIILHQGRIAEMKTGEGKTLVATLPVYLNALSGKGVHIVTVNDYLAKRDSEWMGKIYRYLGLSVGLVVHGIDKAERKRSYDADVTYGTNNEFGFDYLRDNMVMSLDRCVQRELSFAIVDEVDSILIDEARTPLIISGHGSE
;
A
#
# COMPACT_ATOMS: atom_id res chain seq x y z
N ILE A 1 5.17 -6.12 -19.78
CA ILE A 1 5.74 -6.49 -18.48
C ILE A 1 6.57 -7.76 -18.62
N LEU A 2 6.00 -8.89 -19.03
CA LEU A 2 6.73 -10.17 -19.12
C LEU A 2 7.94 -10.13 -20.08
N ARG A 3 7.90 -9.33 -21.12
CA ARG A 3 9.03 -9.15 -22.05
C ARG A 3 10.25 -8.49 -21.41
N LEU A 4 10.07 -7.77 -20.31
CA LEU A 4 11.14 -7.12 -19.58
C LEU A 4 11.86 -8.08 -18.61
N GLU A 5 11.32 -9.27 -18.38
CA GLU A 5 11.88 -10.23 -17.41
C GLU A 5 13.37 -10.55 -17.64
N PRO A 6 13.83 -10.87 -18.86
CA PRO A 6 15.25 -11.16 -19.06
C PRO A 6 16.17 -9.98 -18.75
N GLU A 7 15.77 -8.77 -19.15
CA GLU A 7 16.53 -7.54 -18.87
C GLU A 7 16.61 -7.26 -17.38
N TYR A 8 15.49 -7.36 -16.67
CA TYR A 8 15.43 -7.09 -15.23
C TYR A 8 16.14 -8.17 -14.41
N GLY A 9 16.14 -9.42 -14.88
CA GLY A 9 16.87 -10.52 -14.26
C GLY A 9 18.40 -10.32 -14.29
N GLU A 10 18.92 -9.62 -15.27
CA GLU A 10 20.35 -9.31 -15.43
C GLU A 10 20.80 -8.09 -14.60
N LEU A 11 19.89 -7.30 -14.05
CA LEU A 11 20.23 -6.13 -13.24
C LEU A 11 20.94 -6.54 -11.95
N SER A 12 21.97 -5.77 -11.58
CA SER A 12 22.57 -5.88 -10.25
C SER A 12 21.57 -5.41 -9.18
N GLU A 13 21.83 -5.75 -7.92
CA GLU A 13 21.00 -5.27 -6.80
C GLU A 13 20.91 -3.75 -6.79
N SER A 14 22.03 -3.07 -6.97
CA SER A 14 22.12 -1.60 -7.01
C SER A 14 21.30 -1.02 -8.16
N GLU A 15 21.37 -1.62 -9.34
CA GLU A 15 20.62 -1.19 -10.51
C GLU A 15 19.11 -1.37 -10.32
N LEU A 16 18.69 -2.51 -9.76
CA LEU A 16 17.27 -2.77 -9.49
C LEU A 16 16.72 -1.81 -8.44
N LYS A 17 17.42 -1.61 -7.33
CA LYS A 17 17.05 -0.62 -6.31
C LYS A 17 17.02 0.81 -6.85
N GLY A 18 17.92 1.14 -7.77
CA GLY A 18 18.00 2.44 -8.40
C GLY A 18 16.82 2.78 -9.31
N LYS A 19 16.04 1.79 -9.74
CA LYS A 19 14.84 2.00 -10.55
C LYS A 19 13.83 2.92 -9.87
N THR A 20 13.66 2.81 -8.54
CA THR A 20 12.74 3.66 -7.79
C THR A 20 13.06 5.14 -7.95
N GLY A 21 14.32 5.53 -7.81
CA GLY A 21 14.76 6.90 -8.04
C GLY A 21 14.56 7.36 -9.48
N GLN A 22 14.82 6.49 -10.45
CA GLN A 22 14.59 6.78 -11.86
C GLN A 22 13.11 7.02 -12.16
N PHE A 23 12.21 6.20 -11.63
CA PHE A 23 10.76 6.39 -11.81
C PHE A 23 10.27 7.68 -11.17
N LYS A 24 10.73 8.00 -9.95
CA LYS A 24 10.38 9.26 -9.29
C LYS A 24 10.84 10.48 -10.12
N ALA A 25 12.04 10.43 -10.69
CA ALA A 25 12.55 11.48 -11.55
C ALA A 25 11.71 11.62 -12.84
N ARG A 26 11.32 10.51 -13.45
CA ARG A 26 10.48 10.50 -14.66
C ARG A 26 9.09 11.07 -14.38
N LEU A 27 8.49 10.74 -13.23
CA LEU A 27 7.22 11.34 -12.80
C LEU A 27 7.35 12.84 -12.57
N ALA A 28 8.43 13.29 -11.93
CA ALA A 28 8.71 14.71 -11.74
C ALA A 28 8.91 15.46 -13.07
N ALA A 29 9.40 14.77 -14.10
CA ALA A 29 9.57 15.31 -15.45
C ALA A 29 8.27 15.30 -16.30
N GLY A 30 7.15 14.82 -15.74
CA GLY A 30 5.83 14.86 -16.37
C GLY A 30 5.32 13.54 -16.96
N GLU A 31 6.06 12.43 -16.82
CA GLU A 31 5.54 11.12 -17.19
C GLU A 31 4.38 10.71 -16.26
N THR A 32 3.48 9.86 -16.76
CA THR A 32 2.34 9.38 -16.00
C THR A 32 2.64 8.04 -15.32
N LEU A 33 1.86 7.72 -14.27
CA LEU A 33 1.91 6.40 -13.65
C LEU A 33 1.63 5.29 -14.67
N ASP A 34 0.65 5.47 -15.54
CA ASP A 34 0.33 4.49 -16.59
C ASP A 34 1.50 4.31 -17.57
N GLY A 35 2.24 5.37 -17.87
CA GLY A 35 3.39 5.32 -18.75
C GLY A 35 4.55 4.49 -18.17
N ILE A 36 4.79 4.54 -16.87
CA ILE A 36 5.85 3.79 -16.20
C ILE A 36 5.37 2.43 -15.66
N LEU A 37 4.07 2.14 -15.69
CA LEU A 37 3.48 0.92 -15.12
C LEU A 37 4.18 -0.36 -15.56
N PRO A 38 4.45 -0.61 -16.85
CA PRO A 38 5.09 -1.86 -17.26
C PRO A 38 6.47 -2.07 -16.61
N GLU A 39 7.28 -1.04 -16.55
CA GLU A 39 8.61 -1.09 -15.96
C GLU A 39 8.55 -1.18 -14.42
N ALA A 40 7.63 -0.44 -13.79
CA ALA A 40 7.40 -0.49 -12.35
C ALA A 40 6.95 -1.89 -11.90
N PHE A 41 6.02 -2.50 -12.61
CA PHE A 41 5.56 -3.86 -12.32
C PHE A 41 6.65 -4.90 -12.55
N ALA A 42 7.46 -4.75 -13.60
CA ALA A 42 8.62 -5.61 -13.81
C ALA A 42 9.64 -5.48 -12.66
N THR A 43 9.84 -4.29 -12.14
CA THR A 43 10.70 -4.02 -10.97
C THR A 43 10.21 -4.75 -9.72
N VAL A 44 8.93 -4.65 -9.40
CA VAL A 44 8.33 -5.34 -8.24
C VAL A 44 8.42 -6.85 -8.39
N ARG A 45 8.11 -7.35 -9.58
CA ARG A 45 8.16 -8.79 -9.89
C ARG A 45 9.55 -9.36 -9.67
N GLU A 46 10.58 -8.69 -10.16
CA GLU A 46 11.98 -9.11 -9.96
C GLU A 46 12.42 -8.98 -8.50
N ALA A 47 12.09 -7.88 -7.83
CA ALA A 47 12.37 -7.68 -6.42
C ALA A 47 11.71 -8.76 -5.55
N SER A 48 10.44 -9.08 -5.80
CA SER A 48 9.71 -10.15 -5.11
C SER A 48 10.39 -11.51 -5.29
N SER A 49 10.83 -11.81 -6.51
CA SER A 49 11.59 -13.04 -6.80
C SER A 49 12.87 -13.13 -5.98
N ARG A 50 13.63 -12.03 -5.89
CA ARG A 50 14.91 -12.00 -5.15
C ARG A 50 14.74 -12.04 -3.64
N VAL A 51 13.74 -11.33 -3.12
CA VAL A 51 13.55 -11.13 -1.67
C VAL A 51 12.70 -12.23 -1.05
N LEU A 52 11.67 -12.70 -1.74
CA LEU A 52 10.70 -13.67 -1.22
C LEU A 52 10.75 -15.01 -1.95
N GLY A 53 11.50 -15.12 -3.05
CA GLY A 53 11.45 -16.30 -3.91
C GLY A 53 10.11 -16.48 -4.64
N MET A 54 9.29 -15.44 -4.70
CA MET A 54 7.96 -15.46 -5.32
C MET A 54 7.92 -14.53 -6.53
N LYS A 55 7.62 -15.09 -7.68
CA LYS A 55 7.46 -14.34 -8.93
C LYS A 55 5.99 -14.30 -9.31
N HIS A 56 5.45 -13.12 -9.56
CA HIS A 56 4.06 -12.94 -9.94
C HIS A 56 3.73 -13.72 -11.22
N PHE A 57 2.63 -14.46 -11.20
CA PHE A 57 2.10 -15.12 -12.38
C PHE A 57 1.38 -14.12 -13.29
N PRO A 58 1.20 -14.44 -14.59
CA PRO A 58 0.48 -13.55 -15.52
C PRO A 58 -0.88 -13.10 -15.01
N VAL A 59 -1.69 -13.99 -14.43
CA VAL A 59 -3.00 -13.65 -13.86
C VAL A 59 -2.89 -12.66 -12.69
N GLN A 60 -1.82 -12.73 -11.91
CA GLN A 60 -1.56 -11.79 -10.83
C GLN A 60 -1.17 -10.41 -11.35
N ILE A 61 -0.42 -10.35 -12.44
CA ILE A 61 -0.09 -9.08 -13.12
C ILE A 61 -1.36 -8.42 -13.66
N GLU A 62 -2.23 -9.19 -14.29
CA GLU A 62 -3.54 -8.70 -14.76
C GLU A 62 -4.39 -8.15 -13.61
N GLY A 63 -4.45 -8.88 -12.49
CA GLY A 63 -5.11 -8.42 -11.27
C GLY A 63 -4.54 -7.12 -10.75
N GLY A 64 -3.24 -6.95 -10.77
CA GLY A 64 -2.56 -5.72 -10.39
C GLY A 64 -2.92 -4.52 -11.28
N ILE A 65 -3.03 -4.74 -12.58
CA ILE A 65 -3.47 -3.70 -13.53
C ILE A 65 -4.92 -3.28 -13.25
N ILE A 66 -5.80 -4.25 -13.02
CA ILE A 66 -7.21 -4.00 -12.71
C ILE A 66 -7.34 -3.16 -11.42
N LEU A 67 -6.61 -3.52 -10.38
CA LEU A 67 -6.59 -2.77 -9.12
C LEU A 67 -6.05 -1.35 -9.30
N HIS A 68 -4.98 -1.19 -10.08
CA HIS A 68 -4.44 0.15 -10.38
C HIS A 68 -5.47 1.05 -11.08
N GLN A 69 -6.30 0.48 -11.94
CA GLN A 69 -7.38 1.20 -12.61
C GLN A 69 -8.55 1.60 -11.69
N GLY A 70 -8.48 1.29 -10.40
CA GLY A 70 -9.56 1.57 -9.45
C GLY A 70 -10.77 0.65 -9.61
N ARG A 71 -10.58 -0.53 -10.19
CA ARG A 71 -11.62 -1.52 -10.44
C ARG A 71 -11.50 -2.65 -9.41
N ILE A 72 -12.59 -3.37 -9.22
CA ILE A 72 -12.63 -4.55 -8.36
C ILE A 72 -12.01 -5.74 -9.12
N ALA A 73 -11.01 -6.38 -8.51
CA ALA A 73 -10.46 -7.64 -8.98
C ALA A 73 -10.94 -8.76 -8.06
N GLU A 74 -11.73 -9.66 -8.58
CA GLU A 74 -12.12 -10.88 -7.88
C GLU A 74 -11.09 -11.96 -8.16
N MET A 75 -10.51 -12.52 -7.10
CA MET A 75 -9.54 -13.60 -7.18
C MET A 75 -9.93 -14.71 -6.21
N LYS A 76 -9.78 -15.95 -6.64
CA LYS A 76 -10.04 -17.13 -5.80
C LYS A 76 -9.04 -17.24 -4.66
N THR A 77 -9.46 -17.87 -3.59
CA THR A 77 -8.58 -18.23 -2.48
C THR A 77 -7.37 -19.02 -3.00
N GLY A 78 -6.17 -18.62 -2.58
CA GLY A 78 -4.93 -19.28 -3.03
C GLY A 78 -4.28 -18.68 -4.28
N GLU A 79 -4.90 -17.70 -4.93
CA GLU A 79 -4.32 -16.99 -6.10
C GLU A 79 -3.30 -15.90 -5.71
N GLY A 80 -2.95 -15.80 -4.43
CA GLY A 80 -1.91 -14.89 -3.97
C GLY A 80 -2.31 -13.41 -3.99
N LYS A 81 -3.52 -13.09 -3.57
CA LYS A 81 -4.07 -11.72 -3.53
C LYS A 81 -3.13 -10.71 -2.86
N THR A 82 -2.51 -11.10 -1.75
CA THR A 82 -1.57 -10.25 -1.01
C THR A 82 -0.38 -9.84 -1.87
N LEU A 83 0.12 -10.76 -2.68
CA LEU A 83 1.24 -10.50 -3.59
C LEU A 83 0.82 -9.60 -4.77
N VAL A 84 -0.41 -9.79 -5.28
CA VAL A 84 -0.96 -8.97 -6.37
C VAL A 84 -1.00 -7.49 -5.99
N ALA A 85 -1.40 -7.19 -4.77
CA ALA A 85 -1.50 -5.82 -4.27
C ALA A 85 -0.16 -5.07 -4.30
N THR A 86 0.96 -5.76 -4.21
CA THR A 86 2.30 -5.14 -4.24
C THR A 86 2.58 -4.37 -5.51
N LEU A 87 2.02 -4.78 -6.64
CA LEU A 87 2.21 -4.16 -7.94
C LEU A 87 1.63 -2.73 -7.98
N PRO A 88 0.31 -2.52 -7.81
CA PRO A 88 -0.26 -1.19 -7.82
C PRO A 88 0.16 -0.34 -6.60
N VAL A 89 0.45 -0.97 -5.46
CA VAL A 89 0.94 -0.26 -4.28
C VAL A 89 2.28 0.41 -4.56
N TYR A 90 3.26 -0.33 -5.07
CA TYR A 90 4.55 0.23 -5.43
C TYR A 90 4.41 1.37 -6.44
N LEU A 91 3.68 1.13 -7.52
CA LEU A 91 3.47 2.13 -8.57
C LEU A 91 2.89 3.44 -8.02
N ASN A 92 1.82 3.36 -7.25
CA ASN A 92 1.15 4.54 -6.71
C ASN A 92 1.94 5.22 -5.59
N ALA A 93 2.74 4.46 -4.82
CA ALA A 93 3.61 5.02 -3.79
C ALA A 93 4.73 5.90 -4.36
N LEU A 94 5.10 5.72 -5.63
CA LEU A 94 6.08 6.56 -6.32
C LEU A 94 5.64 8.02 -6.45
N SER A 95 4.35 8.31 -6.32
CA SER A 95 3.82 9.68 -6.30
C SER A 95 4.25 10.49 -5.07
N GLY A 96 4.68 9.82 -3.99
CA GLY A 96 5.05 10.45 -2.73
C GLY A 96 3.89 10.82 -1.82
N LYS A 97 2.64 10.57 -2.22
CA LYS A 97 1.44 10.97 -1.45
C LYS A 97 0.98 9.93 -0.43
N GLY A 98 1.50 8.74 -0.48
CA GLY A 98 1.13 7.63 0.41
C GLY A 98 0.05 6.73 -0.15
N VAL A 99 0.18 5.45 0.21
CA VAL A 99 -0.75 4.39 -0.18
C VAL A 99 -1.19 3.64 1.08
N HIS A 100 -2.48 3.43 1.23
CA HIS A 100 -3.03 2.63 2.33
C HIS A 100 -3.45 1.24 1.85
N ILE A 101 -3.16 0.22 2.67
CA ILE A 101 -3.66 -1.14 2.50
C ILE A 101 -4.52 -1.45 3.71
N VAL A 102 -5.81 -1.65 3.47
CA VAL A 102 -6.83 -1.83 4.50
C VAL A 102 -7.13 -3.32 4.64
N THR A 103 -6.97 -3.85 5.84
CA THR A 103 -7.26 -5.23 6.19
C THR A 103 -8.34 -5.32 7.27
N VAL A 104 -8.86 -6.53 7.53
CA VAL A 104 -9.96 -6.74 8.50
C VAL A 104 -9.51 -6.76 9.96
N ASN A 105 -8.24 -7.10 10.24
CA ASN A 105 -7.73 -7.18 11.62
C ASN A 105 -6.23 -6.87 11.72
N ASP A 106 -5.80 -6.59 12.93
CA ASP A 106 -4.41 -6.21 13.24
C ASP A 106 -3.41 -7.31 12.93
N TYR A 107 -3.81 -8.57 13.09
CA TYR A 107 -2.93 -9.71 12.78
C TYR A 107 -2.56 -9.74 11.29
N LEU A 108 -3.54 -9.60 10.42
CA LEU A 108 -3.31 -9.57 8.96
C LEU A 108 -2.52 -8.33 8.56
N ALA A 109 -2.84 -7.17 9.12
CA ALA A 109 -2.11 -5.94 8.86
C ALA A 109 -0.63 -6.09 9.21
N LYS A 110 -0.33 -6.63 10.38
CA LYS A 110 1.04 -6.88 10.83
C LYS A 110 1.75 -7.90 9.96
N ARG A 111 1.13 -9.06 9.74
CA ARG A 111 1.71 -10.11 8.90
C ARG A 111 2.06 -9.62 7.51
N ASP A 112 1.13 -8.94 6.86
CA ASP A 112 1.30 -8.50 5.47
C ASP A 112 2.29 -7.34 5.38
N SER A 113 2.31 -6.42 6.34
CA SER A 113 3.30 -5.35 6.40
C SER A 113 4.73 -5.87 6.58
N GLU A 114 4.91 -6.91 7.39
CA GLU A 114 6.21 -7.55 7.59
C GLU A 114 6.64 -8.32 6.34
N TRP A 115 5.76 -9.08 5.75
CA TRP A 115 6.04 -9.96 4.62
C TRP A 115 6.20 -9.19 3.32
N MET A 116 5.19 -8.45 2.89
CA MET A 116 5.25 -7.64 1.66
C MET A 116 6.13 -6.42 1.82
N GLY A 117 6.27 -5.90 3.04
CA GLY A 117 7.17 -4.81 3.36
C GLY A 117 8.63 -5.08 3.01
N LYS A 118 9.05 -6.34 2.95
CA LYS A 118 10.39 -6.71 2.47
C LYS A 118 10.64 -6.26 1.04
N ILE A 119 9.64 -6.37 0.17
CA ILE A 119 9.71 -5.91 -1.23
C ILE A 119 9.86 -4.38 -1.27
N TYR A 120 8.98 -3.67 -0.57
CA TYR A 120 8.99 -2.20 -0.59
C TYR A 120 10.27 -1.62 -0.03
N ARG A 121 10.73 -2.12 1.11
CA ARG A 121 11.98 -1.67 1.75
C ARG A 121 13.20 -1.96 0.88
N TYR A 122 13.24 -3.13 0.24
CA TYR A 122 14.28 -3.47 -0.72
C TYR A 122 14.36 -2.45 -1.86
N LEU A 123 13.22 -1.98 -2.32
CA LEU A 123 13.10 -0.97 -3.39
C LEU A 123 13.19 0.48 -2.87
N GLY A 124 13.47 0.69 -1.59
CA GLY A 124 13.72 2.01 -1.02
C GLY A 124 12.47 2.76 -0.57
N LEU A 125 11.33 2.08 -0.43
CA LEU A 125 10.11 2.67 0.13
C LEU A 125 10.00 2.41 1.63
N SER A 126 9.42 3.36 2.35
CA SER A 126 9.09 3.21 3.78
C SER A 126 7.75 2.53 3.97
N VAL A 127 7.63 1.77 5.07
CA VAL A 127 6.42 1.00 5.42
C VAL A 127 6.00 1.33 6.84
N GLY A 128 4.76 1.71 7.01
CA GLY A 128 4.12 1.96 8.30
C GLY A 128 3.04 0.92 8.60
N LEU A 129 2.74 0.79 9.89
CA LEU A 129 1.70 -0.10 10.41
C LEU A 129 0.87 0.63 11.46
N VAL A 130 -0.44 0.70 11.22
CA VAL A 130 -1.39 1.31 12.15
C VAL A 130 -2.28 0.22 12.75
N VAL A 131 -2.01 -0.11 14.00
CA VAL A 131 -2.72 -1.13 14.77
C VAL A 131 -3.13 -0.56 16.11
N HIS A 132 -4.02 -1.27 16.81
CA HIS A 132 -4.44 -0.88 18.15
C HIS A 132 -3.24 -0.77 19.11
N GLY A 133 -3.27 0.25 19.97
CA GLY A 133 -2.32 0.40 21.07
C GLY A 133 -1.06 1.21 20.77
N ILE A 134 -0.82 1.62 19.53
CA ILE A 134 0.29 2.53 19.21
C ILE A 134 -0.06 3.97 19.58
N ASP A 135 0.94 4.75 19.97
CA ASP A 135 0.74 6.14 20.36
C ASP A 135 0.53 7.07 19.13
N LYS A 136 0.16 8.33 19.41
CA LYS A 136 -0.13 9.31 18.37
C LYS A 136 1.10 9.62 17.50
N ALA A 137 2.28 9.68 18.09
CA ALA A 137 3.51 9.99 17.37
C ALA A 137 3.88 8.86 16.40
N GLU A 138 3.72 7.62 16.84
CA GLU A 138 3.95 6.44 16.03
C GLU A 138 2.90 6.32 14.90
N ARG A 139 1.63 6.64 15.17
CA ARG A 139 0.58 6.74 14.14
C ARG A 139 0.97 7.74 13.07
N LYS A 140 1.40 8.93 13.45
CA LYS A 140 1.81 9.97 12.51
C LYS A 140 2.99 9.52 11.65
N ARG A 141 4.00 8.92 12.23
CA ARG A 141 5.14 8.35 11.48
C ARG A 141 4.68 7.27 10.50
N SER A 142 3.75 6.42 10.91
CA SER A 142 3.21 5.36 10.06
C SER A 142 2.43 5.91 8.87
N TYR A 143 1.63 6.96 9.08
CA TYR A 143 0.92 7.62 7.98
C TYR A 143 1.83 8.41 7.04
N ASP A 144 2.97 8.89 7.54
CA ASP A 144 3.98 9.58 6.72
C ASP A 144 4.83 8.61 5.87
N ALA A 145 4.71 7.31 6.11
CA ALA A 145 5.37 6.29 5.28
C ALA A 145 4.81 6.25 3.85
N ASP A 146 5.59 5.73 2.92
CA ASP A 146 5.16 5.55 1.53
C ASP A 146 4.00 4.56 1.42
N VAL A 147 4.02 3.50 2.22
CA VAL A 147 3.00 2.46 2.28
C VAL A 147 2.59 2.24 3.73
N THR A 148 1.29 2.31 4.02
CA THR A 148 0.74 2.13 5.36
C THR A 148 -0.28 1.00 5.38
N TYR A 149 -0.01 -0.03 6.17
CA TYR A 149 -0.93 -1.12 6.48
C TYR A 149 -1.74 -0.80 7.73
N GLY A 150 -2.99 -1.14 7.73
CA GLY A 150 -3.85 -0.98 8.91
C GLY A 150 -5.21 -1.61 8.73
N THR A 151 -6.03 -1.55 9.77
CA THR A 151 -7.40 -2.02 9.72
C THR A 151 -8.35 -0.90 9.33
N ASN A 152 -9.52 -1.27 8.78
CA ASN A 152 -10.59 -0.32 8.51
C ASN A 152 -10.98 0.48 9.76
N ASN A 153 -11.04 -0.15 10.92
CA ASN A 153 -11.38 0.52 12.18
C ASN A 153 -10.34 1.57 12.58
N GLU A 154 -9.07 1.22 12.53
CA GLU A 154 -7.99 2.16 12.90
C GLU A 154 -7.93 3.36 11.94
N PHE A 155 -8.01 3.13 10.64
CA PHE A 155 -8.08 4.21 9.66
C PHE A 155 -9.32 5.10 9.86
N GLY A 156 -10.47 4.48 10.11
CA GLY A 156 -11.72 5.19 10.33
C GLY A 156 -11.71 6.02 11.61
N PHE A 157 -11.22 5.47 12.72
CA PHE A 157 -11.11 6.22 13.98
C PHE A 157 -10.10 7.37 13.88
N ASP A 158 -8.97 7.17 13.23
CA ASP A 158 -8.01 8.25 13.02
C ASP A 158 -8.57 9.37 12.14
N TYR A 159 -9.33 9.01 11.10
CA TYR A 159 -10.05 9.98 10.29
C TYR A 159 -11.05 10.81 11.13
N LEU A 160 -11.82 10.16 11.98
CA LEU A 160 -12.76 10.86 12.87
C LEU A 160 -12.02 11.77 13.86
N ARG A 161 -10.95 11.29 14.49
CA ARG A 161 -10.14 12.10 15.41
C ARG A 161 -9.51 13.31 14.72
N ASP A 162 -9.01 13.14 13.52
CA ASP A 162 -8.41 14.23 12.74
C ASP A 162 -9.45 15.33 12.42
N ASN A 163 -10.70 14.96 12.20
CA ASN A 163 -11.78 15.93 11.99
C ASN A 163 -12.21 16.67 13.26
N MET A 164 -11.76 16.23 14.43
CA MET A 164 -12.05 16.86 15.73
C MET A 164 -10.95 17.80 16.21
N VAL A 165 -9.80 17.84 15.57
CA VAL A 165 -8.70 18.73 15.95
C VAL A 165 -8.86 20.11 15.33
N MET A 166 -8.32 21.12 16.01
CA MET A 166 -8.47 22.53 15.61
C MET A 166 -7.42 23.02 14.62
N SER A 167 -6.38 22.21 14.37
CA SER A 167 -5.27 22.58 13.48
C SER A 167 -4.69 21.38 12.77
N LEU A 168 -4.26 21.57 11.52
CA LEU A 168 -3.75 20.50 10.65
C LEU A 168 -2.49 19.82 11.19
N ASP A 169 -1.66 20.52 11.94
CA ASP A 169 -0.47 19.98 12.58
C ASP A 169 -0.78 18.91 13.64
N ARG A 170 -2.02 18.89 14.12
CA ARG A 170 -2.49 17.87 15.08
C ARG A 170 -3.10 16.64 14.43
N CYS A 171 -3.32 16.65 13.13
CA CYS A 171 -3.76 15.48 12.37
C CYS A 171 -2.65 14.44 12.30
N VAL A 172 -3.03 13.16 12.34
CA VAL A 172 -2.09 12.04 12.13
C VAL A 172 -2.06 11.57 10.68
N GLN A 173 -3.20 11.63 9.99
CA GLN A 173 -3.30 11.27 8.58
C GLN A 173 -2.87 12.43 7.69
N ARG A 174 -2.35 12.09 6.52
CA ARG A 174 -2.04 13.03 5.43
C ARG A 174 -2.88 12.74 4.19
N GLU A 175 -2.69 13.51 3.15
CA GLU A 175 -3.33 13.28 1.87
C GLU A 175 -3.07 11.86 1.35
N LEU A 176 -4.10 11.21 0.87
CA LEU A 176 -4.08 9.84 0.36
C LEU A 176 -4.12 9.85 -1.17
N SER A 177 -3.19 9.14 -1.83
CA SER A 177 -3.20 9.00 -3.28
C SER A 177 -3.92 7.75 -3.77
N PHE A 178 -3.85 6.67 -2.99
CA PHE A 178 -4.36 5.37 -3.39
C PHE A 178 -4.64 4.49 -2.17
N ALA A 179 -5.69 3.70 -2.24
CA ALA A 179 -6.01 2.72 -1.20
C ALA A 179 -6.43 1.39 -1.84
N ILE A 180 -5.99 0.29 -1.24
CA ILE A 180 -6.47 -1.05 -1.53
C ILE A 180 -7.20 -1.56 -0.31
N VAL A 181 -8.41 -2.07 -0.51
CA VAL A 181 -9.23 -2.70 0.53
C VAL A 181 -9.24 -4.20 0.26
N ASP A 182 -8.68 -4.95 1.19
CA ASP A 182 -8.75 -6.42 1.19
C ASP A 182 -10.00 -6.87 1.94
N GLU A 183 -10.52 -8.05 1.58
CA GLU A 183 -11.77 -8.59 2.17
C GLU A 183 -12.94 -7.59 2.09
N VAL A 184 -13.21 -7.09 0.89
CA VAL A 184 -14.22 -6.03 0.62
C VAL A 184 -15.60 -6.36 1.20
N ASP A 185 -16.03 -7.62 1.11
CA ASP A 185 -17.32 -8.05 1.63
C ASP A 185 -17.41 -7.89 3.15
N SER A 186 -16.35 -8.27 3.87
CA SER A 186 -16.29 -8.10 5.32
C SER A 186 -16.27 -6.63 5.71
N ILE A 187 -15.49 -5.81 5.02
CA ILE A 187 -15.27 -4.40 5.39
C ILE A 187 -16.45 -3.53 4.95
N LEU A 188 -16.86 -3.62 3.69
CA LEU A 188 -17.85 -2.69 3.11
C LEU A 188 -19.30 -3.17 3.25
N ILE A 189 -19.53 -4.43 3.55
CA ILE A 189 -20.88 -4.98 3.71
C ILE A 189 -21.15 -5.36 5.16
N ASP A 190 -20.38 -6.29 5.73
CA ASP A 190 -20.68 -6.83 7.06
C ASP A 190 -20.40 -5.80 8.16
N GLU A 191 -19.23 -5.17 8.16
CA GLU A 191 -18.84 -4.18 9.17
C GLU A 191 -19.41 -2.79 8.92
N ALA A 192 -19.82 -2.46 7.70
CA ALA A 192 -20.42 -1.16 7.38
C ALA A 192 -21.71 -0.87 8.15
N ARG A 193 -22.33 -1.90 8.74
CA ARG A 193 -23.52 -1.76 9.59
C ARG A 193 -23.19 -1.25 10.99
N THR A 194 -21.95 -1.32 11.42
CA THR A 194 -21.50 -0.90 12.74
C THR A 194 -20.85 0.48 12.64
N PRO A 195 -21.49 1.53 13.16
CA PRO A 195 -20.91 2.88 13.10
C PRO A 195 -19.66 2.97 13.99
N LEU A 196 -18.67 3.72 13.54
CA LEU A 196 -17.54 4.12 14.37
C LEU A 196 -17.95 5.34 15.20
N ILE A 197 -17.88 5.24 16.50
CA ILE A 197 -18.31 6.29 17.42
C ILE A 197 -17.17 6.66 18.37
N ILE A 198 -16.88 7.94 18.47
CA ILE A 198 -16.03 8.50 19.51
C ILE A 198 -16.95 9.22 20.49
N SER A 199 -16.94 8.79 21.75
CA SER A 199 -17.66 9.45 22.82
C SER A 199 -16.67 10.08 23.83
N GLY A 200 -17.04 11.23 24.39
CA GLY A 200 -16.30 11.88 25.46
C GLY A 200 -17.28 12.33 26.55
N HIS A 201 -16.78 12.51 27.77
CA HIS A 201 -17.57 13.17 28.80
C HIS A 201 -17.73 14.64 28.39
N GLY A 202 -18.95 15.09 28.24
CA GLY A 202 -19.25 16.52 28.17
C GLY A 202 -18.82 17.16 29.49
N SER A 203 -18.06 18.23 29.43
CA SER A 203 -17.88 19.08 30.60
C SER A 203 -19.24 19.71 30.91
N GLU A 204 -19.77 19.43 32.13
CA GLU A 204 -20.87 20.20 32.71
C GLU A 204 -20.48 21.65 32.91
#